data_321ca165c457dae1d46b03a831ec7b7c
#
_entry.id   321ca165c457dae1d46b03a831ec7b7c
#
_cell.length_a   1.000
_cell.length_b   1.000
_cell.length_c   1.000
_cell.angle_alpha   90.00
_cell.angle_beta   90.00
_cell.angle_gamma   90.00
#
_symmetry.space_group_name_H-M   'P 1'
#
loop_
_entity.id
_entity.type
_entity.pdbx_description
1 polymer ?
#
loop_
_entity_poly.entity_id
_entity_poly.type
_entity_poly.pdbx_seq_one_letter_code
_entity_poly.pdbx_strand_id
1 'polypeptide(L)'
;MKAKKMLFLLFPLFTNAASAQFYKDMGVGLNAGAYIYQGDLTPQRFGSFKTPSIGVEIEIKKPVNYFLSARLNIVFAKLKGDESKYSTPDWRQQRNFSFTTPLKEFTALLQWNILGRNFDERGFMPYIFSGAGFSFIKVVPNYSNMNASFFGEGSDVANGLVQDIAHGTPRNTFTVPVGVGVEKYLSDRFSLNLETSYRFVFTDYLDGFSQAANPKRADHYHSTSLGIIYKFGKKDKGIGCPAMKY
;
A
#
# COMPACT_ATOMS: atom_id res chain seq x y z
N MET A 1 -45.54 39.14 5.21
CA MET A 1 -44.09 39.35 4.99
C MET A 1 -43.34 39.06 6.29
N LYS A 2 -42.23 38.26 6.18
CA LYS A 2 -41.17 38.08 7.17
C LYS A 2 -41.47 37.25 8.42
N ALA A 3 -41.33 35.93 8.28
CA ALA A 3 -40.92 35.02 9.34
C ALA A 3 -40.04 33.90 8.76
N LYS A 4 -38.80 34.21 8.49
CA LYS A 4 -37.72 33.27 8.22
C LYS A 4 -36.46 33.81 8.91
N LYS A 5 -36.06 33.18 10.02
CA LYS A 5 -34.72 33.20 10.58
C LYS A 5 -34.77 32.84 12.08
N MET A 6 -34.92 31.54 12.40
CA MET A 6 -34.53 31.06 13.73
C MET A 6 -34.57 29.52 13.76
N LEU A 7 -33.65 28.90 13.00
CA LEU A 7 -33.40 27.48 13.13
C LEU A 7 -31.95 27.15 12.74
N PHE A 8 -30.98 27.76 13.46
CA PHE A 8 -29.56 27.48 13.17
C PHE A 8 -28.63 27.63 14.38
N LEU A 9 -29.11 27.29 15.58
CA LEU A 9 -28.26 27.51 16.78
C LEU A 9 -28.30 26.37 17.81
N LEU A 10 -28.61 25.12 17.42
CA LEU A 10 -28.62 23.98 18.33
C LEU A 10 -27.74 22.80 17.91
N PHE A 11 -26.86 22.97 16.90
CA PHE A 11 -26.06 21.85 16.40
C PHE A 11 -24.61 21.69 16.93
N PRO A 12 -23.99 22.60 17.71
CA PRO A 12 -22.60 22.37 18.13
C PRO A 12 -22.38 21.69 19.48
N LEU A 13 -23.42 21.38 20.27
CA LEU A 13 -23.23 20.86 21.63
C LEU A 13 -23.15 19.32 21.74
N PHE A 14 -23.53 18.57 20.71
CA PHE A 14 -23.47 17.10 20.74
C PHE A 14 -22.21 16.50 20.12
N THR A 15 -21.35 17.28 19.49
CA THR A 15 -20.19 16.78 18.75
C THR A 15 -19.00 16.39 19.63
N ASN A 16 -18.86 16.95 20.80
CA ASN A 16 -17.65 16.75 21.63
C ASN A 16 -17.63 15.43 22.41
N ALA A 17 -18.77 14.93 22.86
CA ALA A 17 -18.83 13.66 23.61
C ALA A 17 -18.67 12.44 22.69
N ALA A 18 -19.24 12.46 21.48
CA ALA A 18 -19.09 11.42 20.49
C ALA A 18 -17.65 11.35 19.95
N SER A 19 -16.99 12.48 19.82
CA SER A 19 -15.60 12.56 19.37
C SER A 19 -14.62 11.90 20.34
N ALA A 20 -14.77 12.11 21.65
CA ALA A 20 -13.86 11.55 22.66
C ALA A 20 -13.87 10.00 22.69
N GLN A 21 -15.03 9.39 22.48
CA GLN A 21 -15.14 7.90 22.39
C GLN A 21 -14.62 7.37 21.04
N PHE A 22 -14.73 8.18 19.97
CA PHE A 22 -14.24 7.75 18.66
C PHE A 22 -12.71 7.63 18.62
N TYR A 23 -11.99 8.55 19.26
CA TYR A 23 -10.52 8.57 19.30
C TYR A 23 -9.91 7.60 20.33
N LYS A 24 -10.70 7.04 21.22
CA LYS A 24 -10.22 6.06 22.19
C LYS A 24 -9.67 4.84 21.45
N ASP A 25 -8.47 4.41 21.82
CA ASP A 25 -7.75 3.25 21.28
C ASP A 25 -7.35 3.37 19.78
N MET A 26 -7.53 4.54 19.16
CA MET A 26 -7.09 4.77 17.80
C MET A 26 -5.57 4.95 17.73
N GLY A 27 -4.95 4.39 16.70
CA GLY A 27 -3.53 4.58 16.40
C GLY A 27 -3.31 5.29 15.07
N VAL A 28 -2.26 6.10 15.01
CA VAL A 28 -1.74 6.67 13.76
C VAL A 28 -0.30 6.21 13.60
N GLY A 29 0.00 5.62 12.46
CA GLY A 29 1.32 5.08 12.15
C GLY A 29 1.97 5.80 10.98
N LEU A 30 3.29 5.80 11.00
CA LEU A 30 4.14 6.21 9.89
C LEU A 30 5.11 5.07 9.60
N ASN A 31 5.05 4.57 8.37
CA ASN A 31 5.85 3.46 7.89
C ASN A 31 6.73 3.91 6.72
N ALA A 32 7.92 3.34 6.60
CA ALA A 32 8.78 3.48 5.45
C ALA A 32 9.28 2.10 5.02
N GLY A 33 9.39 1.88 3.71
CA GLY A 33 9.75 0.56 3.22
C GLY A 33 10.17 0.52 1.77
N ALA A 34 10.59 -0.68 1.36
CA ALA A 34 10.94 -0.99 -0.01
C ALA A 34 9.69 -1.45 -0.78
N TYR A 35 9.50 -0.88 -1.97
CA TYR A 35 8.45 -1.23 -2.92
C TYR A 35 9.11 -1.85 -4.14
N ILE A 36 8.64 -3.03 -4.53
CA ILE A 36 9.25 -3.87 -5.56
C ILE A 36 8.19 -4.22 -6.60
N TYR A 37 8.45 -3.84 -7.84
CA TYR A 37 7.63 -4.18 -8.99
C TYR A 37 7.80 -5.65 -9.37
N GLN A 38 6.70 -6.29 -9.76
CA GLN A 38 6.62 -7.64 -10.29
C GLN A 38 5.75 -7.64 -11.55
N GLY A 39 6.34 -7.88 -12.68
CA GLY A 39 5.67 -7.87 -13.98
C GLY A 39 6.66 -8.21 -15.10
N ASP A 40 6.37 -7.73 -16.29
CA ASP A 40 7.01 -8.17 -17.51
C ASP A 40 8.47 -7.74 -17.66
N LEU A 41 8.86 -6.62 -17.06
CA LEU A 41 10.22 -6.10 -17.15
C LEU A 41 11.21 -6.77 -16.18
N THR A 42 10.79 -7.84 -15.50
CA THR A 42 11.67 -8.63 -14.66
C THR A 42 11.59 -10.13 -15.00
N PRO A 43 12.73 -10.83 -15.15
CA PRO A 43 12.74 -12.27 -15.31
C PRO A 43 12.43 -13.02 -14.00
N GLN A 44 12.53 -12.32 -12.88
CA GLN A 44 12.36 -12.91 -11.55
C GLN A 44 10.88 -13.02 -11.19
N ARG A 45 10.48 -14.22 -10.74
CA ARG A 45 9.10 -14.51 -10.36
C ARG A 45 8.58 -13.61 -9.22
N PHE A 46 9.46 -13.21 -8.31
CA PHE A 46 9.11 -12.45 -7.11
C PHE A 46 9.38 -10.94 -7.24
N GLY A 47 9.69 -10.45 -8.45
CA GLY A 47 9.81 -9.03 -8.72
C GLY A 47 11.23 -8.53 -8.95
N SER A 48 11.33 -7.25 -9.26
CA SER A 48 12.56 -6.57 -9.65
C SER A 48 13.37 -6.11 -8.42
N PHE A 49 14.06 -7.03 -7.76
CA PHE A 49 14.94 -6.70 -6.62
C PHE A 49 16.18 -5.88 -7.00
N LYS A 50 16.47 -5.75 -8.28
CA LYS A 50 17.57 -4.88 -8.77
C LYS A 50 17.15 -3.42 -8.87
N THR A 51 15.85 -3.11 -8.79
CA THR A 51 15.29 -1.76 -8.88
C THR A 51 14.29 -1.46 -7.76
N PRO A 52 14.63 -1.74 -6.48
CA PRO A 52 13.74 -1.41 -5.38
C PRO A 52 13.57 0.11 -5.27
N SER A 53 12.43 0.54 -4.79
CA SER A 53 12.17 1.96 -4.52
C SER A 53 11.69 2.15 -3.09
N ILE A 54 11.99 3.29 -2.50
CA ILE A 54 11.51 3.65 -1.17
C ILE A 54 10.13 4.28 -1.30
N GLY A 55 9.23 3.91 -0.38
CA GLY A 55 7.94 4.54 -0.20
C GLY A 55 7.65 4.79 1.27
N VAL A 56 6.68 5.64 1.52
CA VAL A 56 6.17 5.96 2.86
C VAL A 56 4.68 5.69 2.91
N GLU A 57 4.21 5.27 4.08
CA GLU A 57 2.81 4.97 4.33
C GLU A 57 2.37 5.63 5.64
N ILE A 58 1.23 6.28 5.61
CA ILE A 58 0.52 6.78 6.78
C ILE A 58 -0.66 5.83 7.02
N GLU A 59 -0.79 5.34 8.24
CA GLU A 59 -1.90 4.49 8.62
C GLU A 59 -2.72 5.10 9.75
N ILE A 60 -4.02 4.87 9.71
CA ILE A 60 -4.94 5.10 10.82
C ILE A 60 -5.57 3.76 11.14
N LYS A 61 -5.39 3.30 12.39
CA LYS A 61 -5.88 2.00 12.85
C LYS A 61 -6.83 2.18 14.03
N LYS A 62 -7.96 1.48 13.99
CA LYS A 62 -8.92 1.41 15.08
C LYS A 62 -9.28 -0.02 15.40
N PRO A 63 -9.01 -0.53 16.61
CA PRO A 63 -9.53 -1.80 17.07
C PRO A 63 -11.07 -1.81 17.08
N VAL A 64 -11.64 -2.85 16.50
CA VAL A 64 -13.09 -3.11 16.50
C VAL A 64 -13.45 -4.09 17.61
N ASN A 65 -12.63 -5.11 17.80
CA ASN A 65 -12.73 -6.08 18.87
C ASN A 65 -11.34 -6.65 19.20
N TYR A 66 -11.26 -7.67 20.05
CA TYR A 66 -9.99 -8.29 20.46
C TYR A 66 -9.15 -8.81 19.29
N PHE A 67 -9.78 -9.24 18.21
CA PHE A 67 -9.12 -9.84 17.05
C PHE A 67 -9.06 -8.91 15.83
N LEU A 68 -10.05 -8.06 15.64
CA LEU A 68 -10.20 -7.28 14.43
C LEU A 68 -9.91 -5.79 14.65
N SER A 69 -9.21 -5.19 13.69
CA SER A 69 -9.00 -3.75 13.59
C SER A 69 -9.33 -3.26 12.18
N ALA A 70 -9.97 -2.12 12.07
CA ALA A 70 -10.12 -1.40 10.83
C ALA A 70 -8.90 -0.50 10.61
N ARG A 71 -8.38 -0.44 9.37
CA ARG A 71 -7.24 0.41 8.98
C ARG A 71 -7.58 1.22 7.74
N LEU A 72 -7.10 2.45 7.70
CA LEU A 72 -7.05 3.28 6.49
C LEU A 72 -5.60 3.64 6.25
N ASN A 73 -5.11 3.36 5.04
CA ASN A 73 -3.73 3.65 4.68
C ASN A 73 -3.66 4.61 3.51
N ILE A 74 -2.66 5.49 3.54
CA ILE A 74 -2.26 6.36 2.44
C ILE A 74 -0.80 6.06 2.16
N VAL A 75 -0.51 5.61 0.93
CA VAL A 75 0.84 5.25 0.48
C VAL A 75 1.33 6.24 -0.54
N PHE A 76 2.57 6.68 -0.40
CA PHE A 76 3.33 7.41 -1.40
C PHE A 76 4.57 6.61 -1.76
N ALA A 77 4.59 6.07 -2.96
CA ALA A 77 5.69 5.22 -3.41
C ALA A 77 6.04 5.47 -4.88
N LYS A 78 7.06 4.78 -5.34
CA LYS A 78 7.46 4.75 -6.74
C LYS A 78 7.80 3.32 -7.11
N LEU A 79 7.32 2.85 -8.24
CA LEU A 79 7.72 1.57 -8.81
C LEU A 79 8.73 1.80 -9.92
N LYS A 80 9.65 0.87 -10.09
CA LYS A 80 10.67 0.91 -11.15
C LYS A 80 10.93 -0.48 -11.69
N GLY A 81 11.17 -0.55 -12.98
CA GLY A 81 11.73 -1.71 -13.66
C GLY A 81 12.74 -1.25 -14.70
N ASP A 82 13.74 -2.06 -14.96
CA ASP A 82 14.80 -1.76 -15.92
C ASP A 82 15.41 -3.08 -16.42
N GLU A 83 15.16 -3.39 -17.68
CA GLU A 83 15.64 -4.61 -18.30
C GLU A 83 17.15 -4.65 -18.48
N SER A 84 17.81 -3.50 -18.60
CA SER A 84 19.27 -3.42 -18.72
C SER A 84 20.01 -4.03 -17.52
N LYS A 85 19.34 -4.13 -16.37
CA LYS A 85 19.89 -4.75 -15.15
C LYS A 85 19.95 -6.28 -15.23
N TYR A 86 19.32 -6.91 -16.22
CA TYR A 86 19.21 -8.35 -16.35
C TYR A 86 19.91 -8.83 -17.62
N SER A 87 20.94 -9.66 -17.46
CA SER A 87 21.69 -10.25 -18.57
C SER A 87 21.03 -11.49 -19.14
N THR A 88 20.06 -12.06 -18.48
CA THR A 88 19.40 -13.31 -18.89
C THR A 88 17.88 -13.14 -18.83
N PRO A 89 17.16 -13.48 -19.90
CA PRO A 89 17.65 -13.83 -21.25
C PRO A 89 18.23 -12.60 -21.99
N ASP A 90 19.18 -12.81 -22.90
CA ASP A 90 19.99 -11.76 -23.56
C ASP A 90 19.14 -10.74 -24.33
N TRP A 91 18.01 -11.16 -24.91
CA TRP A 91 17.12 -10.26 -25.64
C TRP A 91 16.57 -9.11 -24.78
N ARG A 92 16.55 -9.24 -23.43
CA ARG A 92 16.12 -8.16 -22.55
C ARG A 92 17.04 -6.94 -22.63
N GLN A 93 18.32 -7.15 -22.75
CA GLN A 93 19.28 -6.07 -22.95
C GLN A 93 19.13 -5.38 -24.31
N GLN A 94 18.63 -6.11 -25.31
CA GLN A 94 18.32 -5.56 -26.63
C GLN A 94 16.97 -4.82 -26.63
N ARG A 95 15.98 -5.34 -25.92
CA ARG A 95 14.68 -4.65 -25.73
C ARG A 95 14.85 -3.40 -24.86
N ASN A 96 15.58 -3.50 -23.78
CA ASN A 96 16.05 -2.43 -22.92
C ASN A 96 14.94 -1.47 -22.47
N PHE A 97 13.77 -2.01 -22.18
CA PHE A 97 12.66 -1.24 -21.65
C PHE A 97 12.90 -0.92 -20.18
N SER A 98 12.48 0.28 -19.80
CA SER A 98 12.48 0.70 -18.41
C SER A 98 11.29 1.60 -18.12
N PHE A 99 10.92 1.71 -16.85
CA PHE A 99 9.83 2.58 -16.45
C PHE A 99 10.03 3.15 -15.05
N THR A 100 9.27 4.18 -14.78
CA THR A 100 9.10 4.74 -13.45
C THR A 100 7.63 5.09 -13.26
N THR A 101 7.00 4.56 -12.20
CA THR A 101 5.60 4.82 -11.89
C THR A 101 5.46 5.33 -10.46
N PRO A 102 5.49 6.67 -10.24
CA PRO A 102 5.01 7.27 -9.01
C PRO A 102 3.56 6.88 -8.75
N LEU A 103 3.26 6.49 -7.51
CA LEU A 103 1.91 6.12 -7.09
C LEU A 103 1.52 6.78 -5.77
N LYS A 104 0.23 7.07 -5.65
CA LYS A 104 -0.45 7.44 -4.41
C LYS A 104 -1.61 6.47 -4.23
N GLU A 105 -1.60 5.70 -3.15
CA GLU A 105 -2.60 4.67 -2.90
C GLU A 105 -3.41 5.01 -1.66
N PHE A 106 -4.71 4.78 -1.72
CA PHE A 106 -5.64 4.90 -0.61
C PHE A 106 -6.33 3.55 -0.43
N THR A 107 -6.20 2.93 0.74
CA THR A 107 -6.77 1.62 1.01
C THR A 107 -7.52 1.60 2.33
N ALA A 108 -8.62 0.84 2.34
CA ALA A 108 -9.34 0.43 3.53
C ALA A 108 -9.08 -1.05 3.77
N LEU A 109 -8.58 -1.38 4.95
CA LEU A 109 -8.11 -2.71 5.31
C LEU A 109 -8.81 -3.23 6.55
N LEU A 110 -9.00 -4.53 6.61
CA LEU A 110 -9.32 -5.27 7.81
C LEU A 110 -8.08 -6.04 8.27
N GLN A 111 -7.64 -5.79 9.48
CA GLN A 111 -6.52 -6.48 10.11
C GLN A 111 -7.04 -7.48 11.13
N TRP A 112 -6.62 -8.73 11.02
CA TRP A 112 -6.87 -9.77 11.98
C TRP A 112 -5.64 -10.05 12.85
N ASN A 113 -5.75 -9.77 14.12
CA ASN A 113 -4.72 -10.01 15.12
C ASN A 113 -4.86 -11.44 15.66
N ILE A 114 -3.93 -12.28 15.30
CA ILE A 114 -3.99 -13.74 15.52
C ILE A 114 -4.14 -14.10 17.00
N LEU A 115 -3.50 -13.32 17.89
CA LEU A 115 -3.50 -13.56 19.32
C LEU A 115 -4.67 -12.90 20.08
N GLY A 116 -5.52 -12.13 19.40
CA GLY A 116 -6.65 -11.45 20.03
C GLY A 116 -6.26 -10.40 21.07
N ARG A 117 -5.16 -9.68 20.86
CA ARG A 117 -4.57 -8.75 21.84
C ARG A 117 -4.73 -7.29 21.49
N ASN A 118 -5.77 -6.91 20.78
CA ASN A 118 -5.98 -5.51 20.38
C ASN A 118 -6.04 -4.54 21.56
N PHE A 119 -6.47 -5.01 22.72
CA PHE A 119 -6.60 -4.21 23.96
C PHE A 119 -5.60 -4.65 25.05
N ASP A 120 -4.86 -5.75 24.82
CA ASP A 120 -3.78 -6.20 25.72
C ASP A 120 -2.43 -5.86 25.06
N GLU A 121 -1.95 -4.67 25.34
CA GLU A 121 -0.79 -4.06 24.72
C GLU A 121 0.51 -4.60 25.32
N ARG A 122 0.82 -5.86 25.07
CA ARG A 122 2.04 -6.53 25.58
C ARG A 122 2.71 -7.38 24.50
N GLY A 123 4.04 -7.29 24.46
CA GLY A 123 4.88 -8.17 23.64
C GLY A 123 4.68 -7.99 22.13
N PHE A 124 4.66 -9.10 21.43
CA PHE A 124 4.49 -9.16 19.97
C PHE A 124 3.06 -9.54 19.60
N MET A 125 2.55 -8.92 18.57
CA MET A 125 1.23 -9.18 18.04
C MET A 125 1.31 -9.44 16.54
N PRO A 126 1.38 -10.71 16.12
CA PRO A 126 1.32 -11.06 14.70
C PRO A 126 -0.10 -10.84 14.17
N TYR A 127 -0.17 -10.40 12.92
CA TYR A 127 -1.44 -10.13 12.25
C TYR A 127 -1.36 -10.44 10.76
N ILE A 128 -2.51 -10.65 10.17
CA ILE A 128 -2.72 -10.66 8.72
C ILE A 128 -3.72 -9.56 8.38
N PHE A 129 -3.67 -9.07 7.15
CA PHE A 129 -4.62 -8.06 6.69
C PHE A 129 -4.92 -8.20 5.22
N SER A 130 -6.09 -7.72 4.85
CA SER A 130 -6.50 -7.55 3.47
C SER A 130 -7.53 -6.43 3.37
N GLY A 131 -7.79 -5.99 2.16
CA GLY A 131 -8.79 -4.98 1.89
C GLY A 131 -8.81 -4.56 0.43
N ALA A 132 -9.24 -3.33 0.20
CA ALA A 132 -9.38 -2.80 -1.12
C ALA A 132 -9.04 -1.31 -1.17
N GLY A 133 -8.66 -0.82 -2.34
CA GLY A 133 -8.35 0.58 -2.53
C GLY A 133 -8.11 0.97 -3.97
N PHE A 134 -7.70 2.22 -4.13
CA PHE A 134 -7.37 2.82 -5.40
C PHE A 134 -5.97 3.40 -5.37
N SER A 135 -5.21 3.14 -6.44
CA SER A 135 -3.92 3.74 -6.71
C SER A 135 -4.04 4.76 -7.84
N PHE A 136 -3.63 5.99 -7.57
CA PHE A 136 -3.41 7.01 -8.58
C PHE A 136 -1.96 6.91 -9.05
N ILE A 137 -1.77 6.65 -10.33
CA ILE A 137 -0.46 6.34 -10.92
C ILE A 137 -0.12 7.32 -12.03
N LYS A 138 1.18 7.53 -12.22
CA LYS A 138 1.71 8.26 -13.37
C LYS A 138 2.81 7.43 -14.01
N VAL A 139 2.42 6.61 -14.96
CA VAL A 139 3.35 5.72 -15.65
C VAL A 139 4.22 6.54 -16.63
N VAL A 140 5.52 6.35 -16.53
CA VAL A 140 6.52 6.95 -17.45
C VAL A 140 7.35 5.81 -18.03
N PRO A 141 6.90 5.21 -19.16
CA PRO A 141 7.65 4.18 -19.87
C PRO A 141 8.82 4.81 -20.61
N ASN A 142 9.89 4.06 -20.76
CA ASN A 142 11.06 4.45 -21.55
C ASN A 142 11.52 3.28 -22.42
N TYR A 143 11.49 3.47 -23.71
CA TYR A 143 11.89 2.54 -24.76
C TYR A 143 12.95 3.13 -25.72
N SER A 144 13.55 4.27 -25.37
CA SER A 144 14.49 5.00 -26.21
C SER A 144 15.77 4.21 -26.53
N ASN A 145 16.12 3.25 -25.68
CA ASN A 145 17.33 2.44 -25.82
C ASN A 145 17.08 1.09 -26.50
N MET A 146 15.88 0.87 -27.03
CA MET A 146 15.55 -0.37 -27.77
C MET A 146 16.43 -0.53 -29.01
N ASN A 147 17.05 -1.69 -29.15
CA ASN A 147 17.76 -2.04 -30.38
C ASN A 147 16.78 -2.54 -31.45
N ALA A 148 16.22 -1.60 -32.21
CA ALA A 148 15.23 -1.91 -33.25
C ALA A 148 15.80 -2.86 -34.33
N SER A 149 17.09 -2.75 -34.65
CA SER A 149 17.74 -3.62 -35.64
C SER A 149 17.82 -5.07 -35.20
N PHE A 150 17.90 -5.33 -33.90
CA PHE A 150 17.92 -6.69 -33.36
C PHE A 150 16.58 -7.40 -33.53
N PHE A 151 15.47 -6.70 -33.31
CA PHE A 151 14.14 -7.28 -33.44
C PHE A 151 13.60 -7.29 -34.86
N GLY A 152 14.06 -6.35 -35.71
CA GLY A 152 13.59 -6.17 -37.07
C GLY A 152 12.27 -5.40 -37.18
N GLU A 153 12.05 -4.81 -38.35
CA GLU A 153 10.78 -4.15 -38.66
C GLU A 153 9.63 -5.17 -38.71
N GLY A 154 8.48 -4.83 -38.13
CA GLY A 154 7.31 -5.71 -38.12
C GLY A 154 7.36 -6.87 -37.10
N SER A 155 8.37 -6.91 -36.22
CA SER A 155 8.42 -7.87 -35.12
C SER A 155 7.28 -7.67 -34.13
N ASP A 156 6.95 -8.71 -33.37
CA ASP A 156 5.92 -8.63 -32.31
C ASP A 156 6.23 -7.56 -31.29
N VAL A 157 7.51 -7.37 -30.94
CA VAL A 157 7.95 -6.30 -30.02
C VAL A 157 7.72 -4.91 -30.61
N ALA A 158 8.08 -4.70 -31.88
CA ALA A 158 7.90 -3.41 -32.55
C ALA A 158 6.42 -3.06 -32.73
N ASN A 159 5.64 -4.03 -33.21
CA ASN A 159 4.18 -3.87 -33.40
C ASN A 159 3.46 -3.69 -32.05
N GLY A 160 3.85 -4.46 -31.04
CA GLY A 160 3.31 -4.32 -29.69
C GLY A 160 3.61 -2.94 -29.09
N LEU A 161 4.82 -2.40 -29.29
CA LEU A 161 5.17 -1.07 -28.80
C LEU A 161 4.31 0.03 -29.44
N VAL A 162 4.02 -0.08 -30.74
CA VAL A 162 3.09 0.85 -31.41
C VAL A 162 1.69 0.78 -30.79
N GLN A 163 1.22 -0.42 -30.48
CA GLN A 163 -0.08 -0.62 -29.82
C GLN A 163 -0.08 -0.05 -28.40
N ASP A 164 0.96 -0.28 -27.60
CA ASP A 164 1.09 0.25 -26.25
C ASP A 164 1.13 1.78 -26.23
N ILE A 165 1.86 2.40 -27.15
CA ILE A 165 1.89 3.86 -27.32
C ILE A 165 0.50 4.40 -27.68
N ALA A 166 -0.21 3.73 -28.59
CA ALA A 166 -1.57 4.14 -28.99
C ALA A 166 -2.60 3.96 -27.88
N HIS A 167 -2.46 2.90 -27.07
CA HIS A 167 -3.33 2.65 -25.91
C HIS A 167 -3.12 3.71 -24.82
N GLY A 168 -1.90 4.16 -24.61
CA GLY A 168 -1.51 5.07 -23.54
C GLY A 168 -1.51 4.40 -22.17
N THR A 169 -1.32 5.19 -21.13
CA THR A 169 -1.16 4.68 -19.76
C THR A 169 -2.32 5.07 -18.85
N PRO A 170 -2.78 4.16 -17.97
CA PRO A 170 -3.85 4.46 -17.00
C PRO A 170 -3.38 5.49 -15.97
N ARG A 171 -4.32 6.26 -15.44
CA ARG A 171 -4.07 7.24 -14.36
C ARG A 171 -4.47 6.73 -12.99
N ASN A 172 -5.27 5.69 -12.94
CA ASN A 172 -5.71 5.05 -11.71
C ASN A 172 -5.95 3.56 -11.94
N THR A 173 -5.92 2.81 -10.87
CA THR A 173 -6.23 1.39 -10.88
C THR A 173 -6.77 0.95 -9.52
N PHE A 174 -7.61 -0.07 -9.53
CA PHE A 174 -8.06 -0.73 -8.31
C PHE A 174 -6.95 -1.64 -7.78
N THR A 175 -6.83 -1.72 -6.45
CA THR A 175 -5.83 -2.58 -5.79
C THR A 175 -6.45 -3.36 -4.66
N VAL A 176 -6.00 -4.60 -4.49
CA VAL A 176 -6.33 -5.47 -3.36
C VAL A 176 -5.03 -5.86 -2.66
N PRO A 177 -4.69 -5.18 -1.56
CA PRO A 177 -3.55 -5.56 -0.74
C PRO A 177 -3.88 -6.77 0.13
N VAL A 178 -2.93 -7.69 0.24
CA VAL A 178 -2.92 -8.81 1.19
C VAL A 178 -1.56 -8.83 1.86
N GLY A 179 -1.52 -8.95 3.17
CA GLY A 179 -0.23 -8.91 3.86
C GLY A 179 -0.26 -9.54 5.25
N VAL A 180 0.94 -9.62 5.79
CA VAL A 180 1.20 -10.09 7.15
C VAL A 180 2.15 -9.11 7.84
N GLY A 181 2.06 -9.04 9.14
CA GLY A 181 2.95 -8.20 9.92
C GLY A 181 3.03 -8.63 11.37
N VAL A 182 3.93 -7.96 12.06
CA VAL A 182 4.07 -8.07 13.51
C VAL A 182 4.18 -6.68 14.11
N GLU A 183 3.38 -6.43 15.13
CA GLU A 183 3.48 -5.23 15.94
C GLU A 183 4.13 -5.57 17.27
N LYS A 184 5.10 -4.77 17.70
CA LYS A 184 5.76 -4.88 19.01
C LYS A 184 5.43 -3.65 19.83
N TYR A 185 4.81 -3.85 20.97
CA TYR A 185 4.54 -2.79 21.93
C TYR A 185 5.82 -2.35 22.63
N LEU A 186 6.11 -1.05 22.59
CA LEU A 186 7.26 -0.41 23.24
C LEU A 186 6.83 0.29 24.54
N SER A 187 5.67 0.90 24.52
CA SER A 187 5.09 1.63 25.67
C SER A 187 3.58 1.74 25.50
N ASP A 188 2.90 2.34 26.48
CA ASP A 188 1.44 2.59 26.44
C ASP A 188 0.99 3.42 25.24
N ARG A 189 1.91 4.09 24.56
CA ARG A 189 1.59 4.98 23.41
C ARG A 189 2.28 4.63 22.12
N PHE A 190 3.35 3.85 22.16
CA PHE A 190 4.17 3.57 20.98
C PHE A 190 4.32 2.10 20.71
N SER A 191 4.16 1.72 19.47
CA SER A 191 4.49 0.39 18.94
C SER A 191 5.36 0.51 17.72
N LEU A 192 6.20 -0.50 17.48
CA LEU A 192 6.84 -0.73 16.19
C LEU A 192 6.03 -1.74 15.39
N ASN A 193 5.95 -1.58 14.09
CA ASN A 193 5.43 -2.60 13.19
C ASN A 193 6.43 -2.93 12.08
N LEU A 194 6.50 -4.21 11.75
CA LEU A 194 7.16 -4.73 10.56
C LEU A 194 6.10 -5.45 9.74
N GLU A 195 5.97 -5.09 8.47
CA GLU A 195 4.90 -5.55 7.62
C GLU A 195 5.42 -5.91 6.23
N THR A 196 4.91 -6.98 5.64
CA THR A 196 5.07 -7.26 4.22
C THR A 196 3.71 -7.47 3.58
N SER A 197 3.54 -6.93 2.38
CA SER A 197 2.28 -7.01 1.65
C SER A 197 2.48 -7.18 0.17
N TYR A 198 1.55 -7.90 -0.44
CA TYR A 198 1.42 -8.09 -1.87
C TYR A 198 0.17 -7.35 -2.35
N ARG A 199 0.28 -6.64 -3.46
CA ARG A 199 -0.82 -5.86 -4.04
C ARG A 199 -1.19 -6.41 -5.40
N PHE A 200 -2.37 -7.00 -5.45
CA PHE A 200 -3.02 -7.35 -6.71
C PHE A 200 -3.51 -6.07 -7.38
N VAL A 201 -3.00 -5.81 -8.56
CA VAL A 201 -3.34 -4.63 -9.36
C VAL A 201 -4.12 -5.08 -10.59
N PHE A 202 -5.15 -4.35 -10.96
CA PHE A 202 -6.06 -4.73 -12.04
C PHE A 202 -5.78 -3.92 -13.32
N THR A 203 -4.52 -3.86 -13.69
CA THR A 203 -4.03 -3.34 -14.95
C THR A 203 -2.73 -4.03 -15.34
N ASP A 204 -2.54 -4.22 -16.64
CA ASP A 204 -1.31 -4.74 -17.24
C ASP A 204 -0.38 -3.61 -17.72
N TYR A 205 -0.74 -2.37 -17.43
CA TYR A 205 0.01 -1.17 -17.83
C TYR A 205 0.60 -0.43 -16.64
N LEU A 206 0.99 -1.14 -15.58
CA LEU A 206 1.64 -0.52 -14.43
C LEU A 206 3.07 -0.06 -14.77
N ASP A 207 3.69 -0.73 -15.73
CA ASP A 207 4.99 -0.39 -16.30
C ASP A 207 4.89 0.36 -17.64
N GLY A 208 3.70 0.38 -18.24
CA GLY A 208 3.43 1.02 -19.53
C GLY A 208 3.63 0.13 -20.74
N PHE A 209 3.85 -1.16 -20.54
CA PHE A 209 4.06 -2.14 -21.59
C PHE A 209 3.17 -3.37 -21.34
N SER A 210 2.42 -3.79 -22.35
CA SER A 210 1.64 -5.02 -22.37
C SER A 210 1.92 -5.78 -23.66
N GLN A 211 1.53 -5.23 -24.80
CA GLN A 211 1.65 -5.89 -26.10
C GLN A 211 3.10 -6.08 -26.56
N ALA A 212 3.97 -5.12 -26.24
CA ALA A 212 5.42 -5.21 -26.51
C ALA A 212 6.15 -6.14 -25.54
N ALA A 213 5.50 -6.55 -24.45
CA ALA A 213 6.09 -7.36 -23.40
C ALA A 213 5.44 -8.74 -23.30
N ASN A 214 4.44 -8.91 -22.45
CA ASN A 214 3.70 -10.16 -22.32
C ASN A 214 2.23 -9.91 -21.91
N PRO A 215 1.30 -9.77 -22.84
CA PRO A 215 -0.10 -9.41 -22.55
C PRO A 215 -0.87 -10.45 -21.71
N LYS A 216 -0.23 -11.55 -21.33
CA LYS A 216 -0.83 -12.61 -20.50
C LYS A 216 -0.43 -12.53 -19.04
N ARG A 217 0.43 -11.58 -18.67
CA ARG A 217 0.99 -11.46 -17.33
C ARG A 217 0.63 -10.13 -16.70
N ALA A 218 -0.33 -10.14 -15.79
CA ALA A 218 -0.70 -8.94 -15.04
C ALA A 218 0.45 -8.42 -14.17
N ASP A 219 0.54 -7.11 -14.06
CA ASP A 219 1.48 -6.41 -13.22
C ASP A 219 1.02 -6.36 -11.76
N HIS A 220 1.96 -6.56 -10.87
CA HIS A 220 1.74 -6.51 -9.43
C HIS A 220 2.91 -5.79 -8.74
N TYR A 221 2.81 -5.58 -7.44
CA TYR A 221 3.94 -5.15 -6.64
C TYR A 221 3.79 -5.58 -5.19
N HIS A 222 4.90 -5.61 -4.49
CA HIS A 222 4.92 -5.90 -3.06
C HIS A 222 5.77 -4.89 -2.32
N SER A 223 5.54 -4.80 -1.01
CA SER A 223 6.34 -3.94 -0.14
C SER A 223 6.71 -4.66 1.14
N THR A 224 7.83 -4.23 1.71
CA THR A 224 8.21 -4.55 3.08
C THR A 224 8.56 -3.25 3.77
N SER A 225 7.88 -2.95 4.87
CA SER A 225 7.97 -1.68 5.59
C SER A 225 8.16 -1.89 7.09
N LEU A 226 8.84 -0.92 7.69
CA LEU A 226 9.00 -0.76 9.13
C LEU A 226 8.40 0.58 9.53
N GLY A 227 7.71 0.62 10.67
CA GLY A 227 7.07 1.84 11.12
C GLY A 227 6.88 1.96 12.61
N ILE A 228 6.40 3.14 12.99
CA ILE A 228 6.02 3.49 14.35
C ILE A 228 4.54 3.86 14.35
N ILE A 229 3.81 3.33 15.34
CA ILE A 229 2.40 3.64 15.58
C ILE A 229 2.30 4.39 16.91
N TYR A 230 1.69 5.57 16.87
CA TYR A 230 1.29 6.32 18.05
C TYR A 230 -0.18 6.05 18.37
N LYS A 231 -0.49 5.70 19.61
CA LYS A 231 -1.84 5.40 20.09
C LYS A 231 -2.42 6.54 20.88
N PHE A 232 -3.63 6.92 20.53
CA PHE A 232 -4.42 7.92 21.27
C PHE A 232 -5.17 7.25 22.42
N GLY A 233 -5.35 7.99 23.49
CA GLY A 233 -6.05 7.56 24.68
C GLY A 233 -5.10 7.24 25.84
N LYS A 234 -5.56 7.50 27.05
CA LYS A 234 -4.92 7.00 28.26
C LYS A 234 -5.48 5.60 28.52
N LYS A 235 -4.64 4.62 28.85
CA LYS A 235 -5.11 3.45 29.58
C LYS A 235 -5.79 3.96 30.84
N ASP A 236 -7.08 3.71 31.00
CA ASP A 236 -7.69 3.75 32.34
C ASP A 236 -6.90 2.72 33.13
N LYS A 237 -5.99 3.18 33.97
CA LYS A 237 -5.45 2.37 35.05
C LYS A 237 -6.70 2.10 35.92
N GLY A 238 -7.33 0.94 35.70
CA GLY A 238 -8.48 0.55 36.45
C GLY A 238 -8.20 0.85 37.92
N ILE A 239 -9.13 1.49 38.59
CA ILE A 239 -9.06 1.73 40.04
C ILE A 239 -8.78 0.36 40.61
N GLY A 240 -7.52 0.11 41.00
CA GLY A 240 -7.17 -1.14 41.66
C GLY A 240 -8.02 -1.23 42.88
N CYS A 241 -9.04 -2.08 42.86
CA CYS A 241 -9.74 -2.44 44.11
C CYS A 241 -8.66 -2.92 45.06
N PRO A 242 -8.51 -2.30 46.24
CA PRO A 242 -7.60 -2.81 47.23
C PRO A 242 -8.05 -4.24 47.54
N ALA A 243 -7.10 -5.19 47.44
CA ALA A 243 -7.36 -6.57 47.80
C ALA A 243 -7.87 -6.58 49.24
N MET A 244 -9.15 -6.97 49.44
CA MET A 244 -9.66 -7.23 50.78
C MET A 244 -8.85 -8.42 51.31
N LYS A 245 -7.99 -8.17 52.30
CA LYS A 245 -7.39 -9.21 53.11
C LYS A 245 -8.44 -9.69 54.08
N TYR A 246 -8.90 -10.91 53.90
CA TYR A 246 -9.61 -11.69 54.93
C TYR A 246 -8.60 -12.35 55.84
#